data_3b196c62b542f0ecfb8c505dcfea0a68
#
_entry.id   3b196c62b542f0ecfb8c505dcfea0a68
#
_cell.length_a   1.000
_cell.length_b   1.000
_cell.length_c   1.000
_cell.angle_alpha   90.00
_cell.angle_beta   90.00
_cell.angle_gamma   90.00
#
_symmetry.space_group_name_H-M   'P 1'
#
loop_
_entity.id
_entity.type
_entity.pdbx_description
1 polymer ?
#
loop_
_entity_poly.entity_id
_entity_poly.type
_entity_poly.pdbx_seq_one_letter_code
_entity_poly.pdbx_strand_id
1 'polypeptide(L)' 'MVAHFGGAAVPGRIAALEGGRGMMRVALEGAAAGTLPGEGQEGVLEMHDGARFRVGVTGRLGGEPPEFRLKLLGRG' A
#
# COMPACT_ATOMS: atom_id res chain seq x y z
N MET A 1 1.59 -6.12 7.35
CA MET A 1 1.81 -4.67 7.48
C MET A 1 0.48 -3.94 7.51
N VAL A 2 0.48 -2.68 7.90
CA VAL A 2 -0.72 -1.84 7.91
C VAL A 2 -0.50 -0.68 6.95
N ALA A 3 -1.47 -0.44 6.08
CA ALA A 3 -1.43 0.67 5.15
C ALA A 3 -2.34 1.80 5.66
N HIS A 4 -1.78 3.00 5.77
CA HIS A 4 -2.50 4.18 6.22
C HIS A 4 -2.73 5.11 5.04
N PHE A 5 -3.99 5.23 4.63
CA PHE A 5 -4.40 6.10 3.53
C PHE A 5 -5.62 6.90 3.97
N GLY A 6 -5.55 8.22 3.85
CA GLY A 6 -6.70 9.10 4.10
C GLY A 6 -7.31 8.95 5.49
N GLY A 7 -6.51 8.66 6.50
CA GLY A 7 -6.99 8.46 7.86
C GLY A 7 -7.51 7.05 8.16
N ALA A 8 -7.55 6.16 7.17
CA ALA A 8 -7.93 4.76 7.36
C ALA A 8 -6.67 3.90 7.53
N ALA A 9 -6.73 2.93 8.44
CA ALA A 9 -5.68 1.94 8.64
C ALA A 9 -6.20 0.61 8.11
N VAL A 10 -5.53 0.07 7.09
CA VAL A 10 -5.98 -1.13 6.41
C VAL A 10 -4.89 -2.20 6.51
N PRO A 11 -5.22 -3.38 7.08
CA PRO A 11 -4.25 -4.47 7.09
C PRO A 11 -3.98 -4.98 5.69
N GLY A 12 -2.75 -5.41 5.47
CA GLY A 12 -2.36 -5.92 4.18
C GLY A 12 -1.04 -6.65 4.22
N ARG A 13 -0.59 -7.06 3.05
CA ARG A 13 0.70 -7.76 2.91
C ARG A 13 1.38 -7.33 1.62
N ILE A 14 2.70 -7.42 1.62
CA ILE A 14 3.48 -7.19 0.41
C ILE A 14 3.39 -8.48 -0.41
N ALA A 15 2.78 -8.40 -1.59
CA ALA A 15 2.64 -9.54 -2.48
C ALA A 15 3.89 -9.77 -3.32
N ALA A 16 4.57 -8.69 -3.72
CA ALA A 16 5.81 -8.79 -4.49
C ALA A 16 6.57 -7.48 -4.45
N LEU A 17 7.90 -7.57 -4.54
CA LEU A 17 8.76 -6.44 -4.82
C LEU A 17 9.06 -6.47 -6.31
N GLU A 18 8.79 -5.37 -6.99
CA GLU A 18 8.88 -5.31 -8.44
C GLU A 18 10.08 -4.45 -8.87
N GLY A 19 11.15 -5.11 -9.23
CA GLY A 19 12.37 -4.46 -9.67
C GLY A 19 13.11 -3.79 -8.51
N GLY A 20 14.27 -3.22 -8.77
CA GLY A 20 15.11 -2.56 -7.78
C GLY A 20 14.85 -1.07 -7.63
N ARG A 21 13.64 -0.56 -7.94
CA ARG A 21 13.36 0.88 -8.01
C ARG A 21 12.32 1.35 -7.01
N GLY A 22 12.15 0.62 -5.92
CA GLY A 22 11.18 1.00 -4.90
C GLY A 22 9.73 0.74 -5.28
N MET A 23 9.49 -0.06 -6.32
CA MET A 23 8.15 -0.46 -6.71
C MET A 23 7.76 -1.73 -5.99
N MET A 24 6.52 -1.81 -5.53
CA MET A 24 6.02 -2.99 -4.86
C MET A 24 4.55 -3.20 -5.17
N ARG A 25 4.11 -4.45 -5.03
CA ARG A 25 2.70 -4.80 -5.13
C ARG A 25 2.23 -5.24 -3.76
N VAL A 26 1.14 -4.65 -3.29
CA VAL A 26 0.56 -4.98 -1.98
C VAL A 26 -0.87 -5.41 -2.13
N ALA A 27 -1.30 -6.34 -1.27
CA ALA A 27 -2.69 -6.73 -1.15
C ALA A 27 -3.24 -6.10 0.13
N LEU A 28 -4.38 -5.42 0.03
CA LEU A 28 -5.05 -4.80 1.17
C LEU A 28 -6.27 -5.61 1.53
N GLU A 29 -6.31 -6.10 2.76
CA GLU A 29 -7.31 -7.06 3.22
C GLU A 29 -8.35 -6.40 4.13
N GLY A 30 -9.60 -6.82 3.97
CA GLY A 30 -10.66 -6.40 4.89
C GLY A 30 -11.11 -4.94 4.75
N ALA A 31 -10.68 -4.24 3.70
CA ALA A 31 -11.07 -2.86 3.49
C ALA A 31 -12.44 -2.77 2.81
N ALA A 32 -13.29 -1.87 3.29
CA ALA A 32 -14.48 -1.51 2.55
C ALA A 32 -14.08 -0.75 1.27
N ALA A 33 -14.89 -0.87 0.22
CA ALA A 33 -14.57 -0.27 -1.08
C ALA A 33 -14.26 1.22 -0.99
N GLY A 34 -14.95 1.94 -0.10
CA GLY A 34 -14.75 3.39 0.08
C GLY A 34 -13.48 3.78 0.82
N THR A 35 -12.75 2.82 1.41
CA THR A 35 -11.51 3.09 2.13
C THR A 35 -10.28 2.70 1.33
N LEU A 36 -10.45 2.12 0.14
CA LEU A 36 -9.33 1.74 -0.70
C LEU A 36 -8.70 2.98 -1.35
N PRO A 37 -7.36 3.04 -1.44
CA PRO A 37 -6.70 4.20 -2.04
C PRO A 37 -6.93 4.25 -3.55
N GLY A 38 -6.92 5.46 -4.09
CA GLY A 38 -6.95 5.70 -5.53
C GLY A 38 -5.57 5.98 -6.09
N GLU A 39 -5.44 5.91 -7.42
CA GLU A 39 -4.20 6.29 -8.09
C GLU A 39 -3.79 7.71 -7.75
N GLY A 40 -2.50 7.90 -7.50
CA GLY A 40 -1.95 9.19 -7.14
C GLY A 40 -2.05 9.51 -5.65
N GLN A 41 -2.78 8.73 -4.87
CA GLN A 41 -2.89 8.96 -3.45
C GLN A 41 -1.60 8.53 -2.74
N GLU A 42 -1.15 9.32 -1.78
CA GLU A 42 -0.01 8.97 -0.93
C GLU A 42 -0.49 8.43 0.41
N GLY A 43 0.33 7.57 0.98
CA GLY A 43 0.06 6.98 2.28
C GLY A 43 1.33 6.48 2.93
N VAL A 44 1.15 5.74 4.02
CA VAL A 44 2.27 5.19 4.80
C VAL A 44 2.04 3.70 5.00
N LEU A 45 3.08 2.91 4.74
CA LEU A 45 3.10 1.50 5.12
C LEU A 45 3.82 1.37 6.46
N GLU A 46 3.17 0.70 7.40
CA GLU A 46 3.76 0.40 8.70
C GLU A 46 4.03 -1.09 8.79
N MET A 47 5.30 -1.44 9.00
CA MET A 47 5.74 -2.83 9.10
C MET A 47 5.60 -3.32 10.54
N HIS A 48 5.67 -4.65 10.76
CA HIS A 48 5.50 -5.18 12.11
C HIS A 48 6.62 -4.81 13.06
N ASP A 49 7.79 -4.44 12.54
CA ASP A 49 8.91 -3.98 13.38
C ASP A 49 8.83 -2.51 13.73
N GLY A 50 7.77 -1.83 13.30
CA GLY A 50 7.56 -0.41 13.53
C GLY A 50 8.13 0.50 12.44
N ALA A 51 8.81 -0.05 11.45
CA ALA A 51 9.33 0.75 10.34
C ALA A 51 8.17 1.32 9.52
N ARG A 52 8.29 2.58 9.10
CA ARG A 52 7.25 3.28 8.34
C ARG A 52 7.86 3.82 7.06
N PHE A 53 7.12 3.65 5.96
CA PHE A 53 7.57 4.10 4.64
C PHE A 53 6.45 4.89 3.97
N ARG A 54 6.82 6.01 3.39
CA ARG A 54 5.89 6.79 2.58
C ARG A 54 5.81 6.20 1.19
N VAL A 55 4.59 6.02 0.68
CA VAL A 55 4.34 5.40 -0.62
C VAL A 55 3.31 6.17 -1.40
N GLY A 56 3.35 6.03 -2.72
CA GLY A 56 2.33 6.55 -3.60
C GLY A 56 1.70 5.43 -4.41
N VAL A 57 0.40 5.49 -4.62
CA VAL A 57 -0.32 4.51 -5.43
C VAL A 57 -0.12 4.84 -6.90
N THR A 58 0.50 3.91 -7.63
CA THR A 58 0.74 4.09 -9.07
C THR A 58 -0.23 3.30 -9.93
N GLY A 59 -0.92 2.33 -9.34
CA GLY A 59 -1.92 1.55 -10.08
C GLY A 59 -2.79 0.73 -9.17
N ARG A 60 -4.00 0.45 -9.64
CA ARG A 60 -4.94 -0.45 -8.98
C ARG A 60 -5.03 -1.71 -9.83
N LEU A 61 -4.68 -2.83 -9.22
CA LEU A 61 -4.57 -4.08 -9.96
C LEU A 61 -5.80 -4.98 -9.82
N GLY A 62 -6.66 -4.68 -8.85
CA GLY A 62 -7.85 -5.49 -8.59
C GLY A 62 -7.51 -6.80 -7.89
N GLY A 63 -8.44 -7.75 -7.96
CA GLY A 63 -8.27 -9.06 -7.33
C GLY A 63 -8.95 -9.16 -5.97
N GLU A 64 -8.86 -10.35 -5.37
CA GLU A 64 -9.37 -10.59 -4.02
C GLU A 64 -8.33 -11.34 -3.18
N PRO A 65 -7.76 -10.68 -2.18
CA PRO A 65 -7.95 -9.26 -1.83
C PRO A 65 -7.42 -8.33 -2.94
N PRO A 66 -7.92 -7.08 -3.00
CA PRO A 66 -7.47 -6.14 -4.03
C PRO A 66 -5.98 -5.82 -3.88
N GLU A 67 -5.30 -5.75 -5.01
CA GLU A 67 -3.88 -5.45 -5.06
C GLU A 67 -3.64 -4.08 -5.66
N PHE A 68 -2.57 -3.45 -5.21
CA PHE A 68 -2.17 -2.12 -5.64
C PHE A 68 -0.68 -2.10 -5.91
N ARG A 69 -0.29 -1.36 -6.95
CA ARG A 69 1.12 -1.09 -7.19
C ARG A 69 1.48 0.21 -6.48
N LEU A 70 2.50 0.16 -5.64
CA LEU A 70 2.96 1.30 -4.86
C LEU A 70 4.40 1.62 -5.22
N LYS A 71 4.72 2.91 -5.15
CA LYS A 71 6.09 3.40 -5.29
C LYS A 71 6.57 3.90 -3.94
N LEU A 72 7.75 3.47 -3.52
CA LEU A 72 8.38 3.98 -2.30
C LEU A 72 8.82 5.42 -2.53
N LEU A 73 8.38 6.33 -1.65
CA LEU A 73 8.71 7.75 -1.72
C LEU A 73 9.76 8.15 -0.69
N GLY A 74 9.92 7.36 0.35
CA GLY A 74 10.86 7.65 1.42
C GLY A 74 10.36 7.09 2.74
N ARG A 75 10.99 7.53 3.82
CA ARG A 75 10.55 7.16 5.17
C ARG A 75 9.40 8.04 5.60
N GLY A 76 8.44 7.42 6.26
CA GLY A 76 7.23 8.09 6.72
C GLY A 76 7.27 8.52 8.17
#